data_18842e06480efd1ca0b6977bd724515d
#
_entry.id   18842e06480efd1ca0b6977bd724515d
#
_cell.length_a   1.000
_cell.length_b   1.000
_cell.length_c   1.000
_cell.angle_alpha   90.00
_cell.angle_beta   90.00
_cell.angle_gamma   90.00
#
_symmetry.space_group_name_H-M   'P 1'
#
loop_
_entity.id
_entity.type
_entity.pdbx_description
1 polymer ?
#
loop_
_entity_poly.entity_id
_entity_poly.type
_entity_poly.pdbx_seq_one_letter_code
_entity_poly.pdbx_strand_id
1 'polypeptide(L)'
;ISESAIGKMVAGAYVSMFKPEEELCRLSRLAHSTQAVADILVGDNPAAEKIAALEKIPEGQNWLAEYDKSKDPWFSVSCGSGWFHHEGSWTTNLDIPFSYIKSYVDRLVKGETIERAMDEIGKERDKVVAEYKNLIQTDEDRQSFDGAYNTIRTIYRYAEDHLFWVEHWFHTIWYRKIREIGQLLVNNGMLDQVDDIFMFNRYEIPQLLTEVSTGWALGVDIPMRSSYYKAKAAKRRSILAAAGKWNPTPALGVPPAEVAEPFTIMLWGITTDKVQEWLKGVDAAQEGDVSQIKGFASSAGVAEGPARVLKLLKDILDLQPGEVLVCPSTNPSWAPVFTNIKATVTDIGGLTSHAAIVCREYGIPSVTGTGVATSVIKTGDIVRVDGDTGVVEVIERAG
;
A
#
# COMPACT_ATOMS: atom_id res chain seq x y z
N ILE A 1 9.66 28.07 2.83
CA ILE A 1 9.56 26.83 3.65
C ILE A 1 10.08 25.70 2.79
N SER A 2 10.99 24.88 3.30
CA SER A 2 11.43 23.70 2.56
C SER A 2 10.34 22.62 2.53
N GLU A 3 10.31 21.82 1.48
CA GLU A 3 9.35 20.73 1.31
C GLU A 3 9.44 19.70 2.47
N SER A 4 10.66 19.40 2.90
CA SER A 4 10.91 18.53 4.06
C SER A 4 10.30 19.09 5.35
N ALA A 5 10.36 20.40 5.58
CA ALA A 5 9.76 21.03 6.75
C ALA A 5 8.23 20.97 6.73
N ILE A 6 7.58 21.12 5.54
CA ILE A 6 6.13 20.98 5.42
C ILE A 6 5.70 19.57 5.83
N GLY A 7 6.40 18.53 5.36
CA GLY A 7 6.13 17.15 5.75
C GLY A 7 6.21 16.94 7.27
N LYS A 8 7.22 17.48 7.93
CA LYS A 8 7.37 17.41 9.40
C LYS A 8 6.25 18.16 10.13
N MET A 9 5.84 19.33 9.64
CA MET A 9 4.76 20.14 10.26
C MET A 9 3.40 19.45 10.28
N VAL A 10 3.09 18.60 9.29
CA VAL A 10 1.81 17.88 9.23
C VAL A 10 1.84 16.50 9.90
N ALA A 11 3.02 15.96 10.19
CA ALA A 11 3.20 14.63 10.79
C ALA A 11 2.57 14.49 12.19
N GLY A 12 2.40 13.25 12.64
CA GLY A 12 1.91 12.94 13.99
C GLY A 12 0.42 13.27 14.20
N ALA A 13 -0.40 13.25 13.17
CA ALA A 13 -1.85 13.21 13.33
C ALA A 13 -2.30 11.78 13.60
N TYR A 14 -3.11 11.57 14.64
CA TYR A 14 -3.71 10.27 14.87
C TYR A 14 -4.87 10.04 13.89
N VAL A 15 -4.78 8.98 13.10
CA VAL A 15 -5.69 8.67 11.98
C VAL A 15 -6.12 7.20 11.99
N SER A 16 -7.25 6.89 11.35
CA SER A 16 -7.78 5.53 11.29
C SER A 16 -6.85 4.54 10.58
N MET A 17 -6.00 5.02 9.68
CA MET A 17 -4.99 4.19 9.00
C MET A 17 -3.95 3.54 9.93
N PHE A 18 -3.78 4.04 11.17
CA PHE A 18 -2.87 3.43 12.15
C PHE A 18 -3.49 2.27 12.91
N LYS A 19 -4.82 2.18 12.94
CA LYS A 19 -5.54 1.15 13.70
C LYS A 19 -5.21 -0.29 13.28
N PRO A 20 -5.09 -0.64 11.99
CA PRO A 20 -4.66 -1.98 11.60
C PRO A 20 -3.33 -2.40 12.23
N GLU A 21 -2.35 -1.50 12.26
CA GLU A 21 -1.04 -1.77 12.86
C GLU A 21 -1.13 -1.86 14.40
N GLU A 22 -1.89 -0.97 15.05
CA GLU A 22 -2.14 -1.04 16.49
C GLU A 22 -2.78 -2.38 16.90
N GLU A 23 -3.71 -2.89 16.11
CA GLU A 23 -4.32 -4.20 16.33
C GLU A 23 -3.31 -5.34 16.15
N LEU A 24 -2.43 -5.26 15.14
CA LEU A 24 -1.32 -6.21 14.99
C LEU A 24 -0.40 -6.17 16.21
N CYS A 25 -0.04 -4.97 16.70
CA CYS A 25 0.77 -4.81 17.90
C CYS A 25 0.07 -5.39 19.13
N ARG A 26 -1.22 -5.12 19.32
CA ARG A 26 -2.03 -5.67 20.41
C ARG A 26 -2.05 -7.20 20.41
N LEU A 27 -2.32 -7.79 19.24
CA LEU A 27 -2.36 -9.24 19.06
C LEU A 27 -0.98 -9.89 19.26
N SER A 28 0.08 -9.20 18.84
CA SER A 28 1.45 -9.68 19.04
C SER A 28 1.86 -9.69 20.52
N ARG A 29 1.47 -8.67 21.29
CA ARG A 29 1.68 -8.67 22.76
C ARG A 29 0.88 -9.78 23.45
N LEU A 30 -0.36 -9.97 23.03
CA LEU A 30 -1.19 -11.07 23.55
C LEU A 30 -0.54 -12.43 23.26
N ALA A 31 -0.01 -12.63 22.05
CA ALA A 31 0.73 -13.83 21.69
C ALA A 31 2.00 -13.99 22.54
N HIS A 32 2.80 -12.93 22.65
CA HIS A 32 4.05 -12.94 23.42
C HIS A 32 3.84 -13.24 24.91
N SER A 33 2.69 -12.87 25.47
CA SER A 33 2.35 -13.21 26.88
C SER A 33 2.07 -14.69 27.12
N THR A 34 1.96 -15.50 26.07
CA THR A 34 1.61 -16.93 26.15
C THR A 34 2.55 -17.75 25.26
N GLN A 35 3.55 -18.42 25.86
CA GLN A 35 4.62 -19.11 25.12
C GLN A 35 4.11 -20.06 24.03
N ALA A 36 3.09 -20.87 24.33
CA ALA A 36 2.53 -21.84 23.38
C ALA A 36 1.94 -21.16 22.12
N VAL A 37 1.35 -19.97 22.26
CA VAL A 37 0.82 -19.18 21.14
C VAL A 37 1.97 -18.54 20.38
N ALA A 38 2.94 -17.96 21.08
CA ALA A 38 4.11 -17.34 20.46
C ALA A 38 4.88 -18.36 19.60
N ASP A 39 5.16 -19.55 20.10
CA ASP A 39 5.89 -20.60 19.40
C ASP A 39 5.21 -21.00 18.08
N ILE A 40 3.87 -21.06 18.05
CA ILE A 40 3.13 -21.34 16.82
C ILE A 40 3.25 -20.18 15.84
N LEU A 41 3.11 -18.93 16.32
CA LEU A 41 3.05 -17.74 15.45
C LEU A 41 4.42 -17.39 14.85
N VAL A 42 5.54 -17.62 15.55
CA VAL A 42 6.89 -17.35 15.02
C VAL A 42 7.38 -18.41 14.03
N GLY A 43 6.73 -19.58 13.97
CA GLY A 43 7.05 -20.63 12.99
C GLY A 43 6.93 -20.12 11.53
N ASP A 44 7.57 -20.82 10.58
CA ASP A 44 7.57 -20.46 9.16
C ASP A 44 6.38 -21.02 8.37
N ASN A 45 5.47 -21.71 9.05
CA ASN A 45 4.29 -22.30 8.43
C ASN A 45 3.33 -21.24 7.89
N PRO A 46 2.56 -21.54 6.81
CA PRO A 46 1.49 -20.68 6.32
C PRO A 46 0.43 -20.37 7.40
N ALA A 47 -0.26 -19.25 7.27
CA ALA A 47 -1.30 -18.83 8.21
C ALA A 47 -2.38 -19.90 8.46
N ALA A 48 -2.78 -20.63 7.42
CA ALA A 48 -3.77 -21.72 7.55
C ALA A 48 -3.31 -22.84 8.51
N GLU A 49 -2.04 -23.22 8.46
CA GLU A 49 -1.48 -24.24 9.35
C GLU A 49 -1.31 -23.71 10.78
N LYS A 50 -0.90 -22.44 10.93
CA LYS A 50 -0.83 -21.77 12.23
C LYS A 50 -2.20 -21.71 12.89
N ILE A 51 -3.24 -21.34 12.15
CA ILE A 51 -4.63 -21.32 12.63
C ILE A 51 -5.04 -22.72 13.10
N ALA A 52 -4.84 -23.73 12.26
CA ALA A 52 -5.17 -25.12 12.61
C ALA A 52 -4.40 -25.65 13.85
N ALA A 53 -3.19 -25.12 14.10
CA ALA A 53 -2.44 -25.44 15.32
C ALA A 53 -2.99 -24.68 16.53
N LEU A 54 -3.34 -23.42 16.40
CA LEU A 54 -3.94 -22.60 17.47
C LEU A 54 -5.30 -23.14 17.89
N GLU A 55 -6.12 -23.62 16.96
CA GLU A 55 -7.43 -24.23 17.27
C GLU A 55 -7.35 -25.43 18.20
N LYS A 56 -6.19 -26.10 18.29
CA LYS A 56 -5.98 -27.29 19.11
C LYS A 56 -5.65 -27.01 20.59
N ILE A 57 -5.35 -25.76 20.92
CA ILE A 57 -4.98 -25.36 22.28
C ILE A 57 -5.92 -24.25 22.81
N PRO A 58 -6.34 -24.30 24.09
CA PRO A 58 -7.29 -23.32 24.63
C PRO A 58 -6.82 -21.86 24.52
N GLU A 59 -5.53 -21.62 24.77
CA GLU A 59 -4.89 -20.31 24.66
C GLU A 59 -4.92 -19.80 23.23
N GLY A 60 -4.72 -20.69 22.25
CA GLY A 60 -4.79 -20.40 20.83
C GLY A 60 -6.21 -20.05 20.39
N GLN A 61 -7.22 -20.77 20.87
CA GLN A 61 -8.62 -20.46 20.61
C GLN A 61 -8.99 -19.06 21.14
N ASN A 62 -8.52 -18.70 22.33
CA ASN A 62 -8.71 -17.38 22.90
C ASN A 62 -8.04 -16.30 22.05
N TRP A 63 -6.82 -16.56 21.60
CA TRP A 63 -6.10 -15.63 20.73
C TRP A 63 -6.80 -15.45 19.37
N LEU A 64 -7.28 -16.54 18.75
CA LEU A 64 -8.05 -16.49 17.51
C LEU A 64 -9.36 -15.70 17.67
N ALA A 65 -10.03 -15.82 18.81
CA ALA A 65 -11.22 -15.03 19.11
C ALA A 65 -10.91 -13.52 19.17
N GLU A 66 -9.74 -13.13 19.70
CA GLU A 66 -9.29 -11.75 19.68
C GLU A 66 -8.87 -11.28 18.28
N TYR A 67 -8.22 -12.16 17.50
CA TYR A 67 -7.91 -11.89 16.09
C TYR A 67 -9.18 -11.65 15.26
N ASP A 68 -10.22 -12.46 15.48
CA ASP A 68 -11.49 -12.34 14.77
C ASP A 68 -12.19 -11.00 15.02
N LYS A 69 -12.07 -10.43 16.23
CA LYS A 69 -12.60 -9.09 16.54
C LYS A 69 -11.91 -7.98 15.75
N SER A 70 -10.65 -8.17 15.38
CA SER A 70 -9.88 -7.19 14.60
C SER A 70 -10.18 -7.24 13.10
N LYS A 71 -10.81 -8.32 12.59
CA LYS A 71 -11.09 -8.48 11.15
C LYS A 71 -11.99 -7.38 10.59
N ASP A 72 -12.98 -6.94 11.35
CA ASP A 72 -13.88 -5.87 10.97
C ASP A 72 -13.93 -4.80 12.08
N PRO A 73 -13.58 -3.55 11.79
CA PRO A 73 -13.20 -3.03 10.48
C PRO A 73 -11.69 -3.12 10.15
N TRP A 74 -10.82 -3.37 11.13
CA TRP A 74 -9.41 -2.99 11.07
C TRP A 74 -8.57 -3.80 10.09
N PHE A 75 -8.86 -5.09 9.90
CA PHE A 75 -8.15 -5.92 8.90
C PHE A 75 -8.87 -5.97 7.54
N SER A 76 -9.92 -5.18 7.36
CA SER A 76 -10.50 -4.91 6.04
C SER A 76 -9.62 -3.92 5.25
N VAL A 77 -8.31 -4.20 5.21
CA VAL A 77 -7.31 -3.43 4.47
C VAL A 77 -7.03 -4.13 3.15
N SER A 78 -7.15 -3.40 2.04
CA SER A 78 -6.78 -3.92 0.73
C SER A 78 -5.29 -4.21 0.66
N CYS A 79 -4.92 -5.31 -0.01
CA CYS A 79 -3.52 -5.62 -0.29
C CYS A 79 -2.92 -4.77 -1.43
N GLY A 80 -3.70 -3.90 -2.05
CA GLY A 80 -3.29 -2.97 -3.09
C GLY A 80 -3.79 -1.56 -2.81
N SER A 81 -4.12 -0.85 -3.88
CA SER A 81 -4.64 0.52 -3.83
C SER A 81 -6.06 0.63 -3.24
N GLY A 82 -6.76 -0.48 -3.11
CA GLY A 82 -8.19 -0.53 -2.74
C GLY A 82 -9.15 -0.40 -3.93
N TRP A 83 -8.64 0.01 -5.08
CA TRP A 83 -9.47 0.27 -6.28
C TRP A 83 -9.79 -0.95 -7.12
N PHE A 84 -9.07 -2.07 -6.94
CA PHE A 84 -9.20 -3.23 -7.80
C PHE A 84 -9.55 -4.50 -7.02
N HIS A 85 -10.59 -5.19 -7.46
CA HIS A 85 -11.11 -6.41 -6.83
C HIS A 85 -10.09 -7.56 -6.70
N HIS A 86 -9.10 -7.61 -7.59
CA HIS A 86 -8.09 -8.68 -7.64
C HIS A 86 -6.95 -8.49 -6.63
N GLU A 87 -6.87 -7.33 -5.97
CA GLU A 87 -5.80 -7.03 -5.01
C GLU A 87 -5.92 -7.85 -3.71
N GLY A 88 -7.13 -8.32 -3.39
CA GLY A 88 -7.38 -9.01 -2.13
C GLY A 88 -7.35 -8.08 -0.92
N SER A 89 -7.39 -8.67 0.26
CA SER A 89 -7.33 -7.95 1.54
C SER A 89 -6.66 -8.81 2.61
N TRP A 90 -6.33 -8.24 3.75
CA TRP A 90 -5.80 -9.00 4.89
C TRP A 90 -6.79 -10.04 5.42
N THR A 91 -8.09 -9.92 5.11
CA THR A 91 -9.10 -10.92 5.45
C THR A 91 -9.18 -12.07 4.46
N THR A 92 -8.66 -11.90 3.23
CA THR A 92 -8.63 -12.92 2.19
C THR A 92 -7.24 -13.52 1.97
N ASN A 93 -6.19 -12.79 2.32
CA ASN A 93 -4.80 -13.24 2.31
C ASN A 93 -4.23 -13.15 3.73
N LEU A 94 -4.45 -14.18 4.52
CA LEU A 94 -4.08 -14.23 5.94
C LEU A 94 -2.57 -14.29 6.18
N ASP A 95 -1.77 -14.73 5.20
CA ASP A 95 -0.32 -14.82 5.34
C ASP A 95 0.31 -13.43 5.59
N ILE A 96 -0.28 -12.35 5.06
CA ILE A 96 0.21 -10.99 5.25
C ILE A 96 0.10 -10.56 6.73
N PRO A 97 -1.07 -10.48 7.36
CA PRO A 97 -1.15 -10.08 8.77
C PRO A 97 -0.43 -11.06 9.70
N PHE A 98 -0.41 -12.36 9.39
CA PHE A 98 0.32 -13.34 10.19
C PHE A 98 1.84 -13.18 10.08
N SER A 99 2.37 -12.74 8.94
CA SER A 99 3.80 -12.42 8.81
C SER A 99 4.18 -11.19 9.64
N TYR A 100 3.33 -10.17 9.68
CA TYR A 100 3.55 -9.01 10.53
C TYR A 100 3.50 -9.36 12.02
N ILE A 101 2.52 -10.17 12.43
CA ILE A 101 2.43 -10.66 13.81
C ILE A 101 3.68 -11.45 14.18
N LYS A 102 4.15 -12.35 13.30
CA LYS A 102 5.43 -13.07 13.48
C LYS A 102 6.58 -12.09 13.73
N SER A 103 6.76 -11.12 12.84
CA SER A 103 7.83 -10.12 12.96
C SER A 103 7.75 -9.35 14.28
N TYR A 104 6.56 -8.94 14.69
CA TYR A 104 6.38 -8.20 15.94
C TYR A 104 6.62 -9.07 17.18
N VAL A 105 6.21 -10.35 17.18
CA VAL A 105 6.50 -11.29 18.27
C VAL A 105 8.01 -11.53 18.37
N ASP A 106 8.71 -11.73 17.25
CA ASP A 106 10.17 -11.89 17.22
C ASP A 106 10.90 -10.66 17.80
N ARG A 107 10.42 -9.45 17.51
CA ARG A 107 10.96 -8.22 18.10
C ARG A 107 10.70 -8.12 19.61
N LEU A 108 9.50 -8.45 20.06
CA LEU A 108 9.17 -8.49 21.48
C LEU A 108 10.04 -9.49 22.26
N VAL A 109 10.32 -10.66 21.68
CA VAL A 109 11.25 -11.65 22.26
C VAL A 109 12.66 -11.09 22.43
N LYS A 110 13.10 -10.23 21.50
CA LYS A 110 14.39 -9.52 21.58
C LYS A 110 14.38 -8.31 22.52
N GLY A 111 13.23 -7.97 23.11
CA GLY A 111 13.07 -6.80 23.99
C GLY A 111 12.99 -5.47 23.23
N GLU A 112 12.67 -5.52 21.93
CA GLU A 112 12.49 -4.33 21.09
C GLU A 112 11.07 -3.77 21.22
N THR A 113 10.92 -2.45 21.01
CA THR A 113 9.61 -1.80 20.92
C THR A 113 8.99 -2.05 19.55
N ILE A 114 7.66 -2.20 19.51
CA ILE A 114 6.91 -2.39 18.26
C ILE A 114 5.96 -1.23 17.98
N GLU A 115 5.86 -0.27 18.87
CA GLU A 115 5.03 0.91 18.76
C GLU A 115 5.68 2.02 17.94
N ARG A 116 4.85 2.84 17.30
CA ARG A 116 5.28 4.11 16.71
C ARG A 116 5.67 5.11 17.79
N ALA A 117 6.73 5.86 17.57
CA ALA A 117 7.21 6.92 18.46
C ALA A 117 6.38 8.22 18.30
N MET A 118 5.07 8.15 18.46
CA MET A 118 4.14 9.27 18.20
C MET A 118 4.44 10.53 19.00
N ASP A 119 4.91 10.37 20.24
CA ASP A 119 5.29 11.49 21.09
C ASP A 119 6.53 12.23 20.56
N GLU A 120 7.50 11.50 20.03
CA GLU A 120 8.71 12.08 19.45
C GLU A 120 8.40 12.79 18.13
N ILE A 121 7.58 12.19 17.28
CA ILE A 121 7.08 12.80 16.04
C ILE A 121 6.33 14.10 16.36
N GLY A 122 5.48 14.10 17.39
CA GLY A 122 4.77 15.29 17.87
C GLY A 122 5.70 16.40 18.34
N LYS A 123 6.73 16.07 19.12
CA LYS A 123 7.74 17.04 19.59
C LYS A 123 8.54 17.64 18.43
N GLU A 124 8.99 16.83 17.49
CA GLU A 124 9.72 17.32 16.32
C GLU A 124 8.86 18.22 15.45
N ARG A 125 7.59 17.86 15.20
CA ARG A 125 6.60 18.73 14.54
C ARG A 125 6.50 20.08 15.22
N ASP A 126 6.24 20.09 16.53
CA ASP A 126 6.01 21.32 17.28
C ASP A 126 7.26 22.22 17.29
N LYS A 127 8.45 21.61 17.33
CA LYS A 127 9.74 22.30 17.20
C LYS A 127 9.84 22.98 15.83
N VAL A 128 9.62 22.26 14.73
CA VAL A 128 9.71 22.81 13.38
C VAL A 128 8.68 23.92 13.17
N VAL A 129 7.44 23.74 13.64
CA VAL A 129 6.41 24.79 13.58
C VAL A 129 6.85 26.05 14.33
N ALA A 130 7.42 25.91 15.54
CA ALA A 130 7.92 27.05 16.32
C ALA A 130 9.09 27.75 15.63
N GLU A 131 10.04 27.01 15.06
CA GLU A 131 11.16 27.57 14.31
C GLU A 131 10.69 28.45 13.15
N TYR A 132 9.74 27.95 12.34
CA TYR A 132 9.22 28.73 11.21
C TYR A 132 8.37 29.92 11.66
N LYS A 133 7.57 29.81 12.73
CA LYS A 133 6.83 30.94 13.30
C LYS A 133 7.77 32.05 13.78
N ASN A 134 8.93 31.71 14.32
CA ASN A 134 9.93 32.69 14.76
C ASN A 134 10.60 33.45 13.61
N LEU A 135 10.57 32.90 12.39
CA LEU A 135 11.08 33.60 11.20
C LEU A 135 10.09 34.62 10.64
N ILE A 136 8.81 34.54 11.01
CA ILE A 136 7.75 35.43 10.51
C ILE A 136 7.83 36.74 11.27
N GLN A 137 7.94 37.85 10.54
CA GLN A 137 8.18 39.17 11.09
C GLN A 137 6.91 39.96 11.45
N THR A 138 5.82 39.74 10.72
CA THR A 138 4.57 40.48 10.92
C THR A 138 3.48 39.63 11.59
N ASP A 139 2.58 40.28 12.31
CA ASP A 139 1.45 39.59 12.93
C ASP A 139 0.42 39.11 11.88
N GLU A 140 0.30 39.80 10.75
CA GLU A 140 -0.57 39.41 9.64
C GLU A 140 -0.10 38.10 9.00
N ASP A 141 1.21 37.98 8.73
CA ASP A 141 1.81 36.76 8.20
C ASP A 141 1.69 35.60 9.21
N ARG A 142 1.81 35.88 10.51
CA ARG A 142 1.59 34.86 11.55
C ARG A 142 0.16 34.34 11.56
N GLN A 143 -0.82 35.22 11.47
CA GLN A 143 -2.23 34.82 11.39
C GLN A 143 -2.51 34.01 10.13
N SER A 144 -1.93 34.42 9.00
CA SER A 144 -2.02 33.69 7.73
C SER A 144 -1.42 32.28 7.84
N PHE A 145 -0.20 32.19 8.40
CA PHE A 145 0.46 30.90 8.65
C PHE A 145 -0.38 30.01 9.57
N ASP A 146 -0.89 30.53 10.69
CA ASP A 146 -1.69 29.77 11.65
C ASP A 146 -2.99 29.28 11.02
N GLY A 147 -3.65 30.13 10.21
CA GLY A 147 -4.83 29.75 9.46
C GLY A 147 -4.58 28.62 8.47
N ALA A 148 -3.53 28.73 7.67
CA ALA A 148 -3.12 27.70 6.71
C ALA A 148 -2.71 26.41 7.41
N TYR A 149 -1.91 26.50 8.48
CA TYR A 149 -1.46 25.34 9.27
C TYR A 149 -2.62 24.59 9.90
N ASN A 150 -3.57 25.29 10.54
CA ASN A 150 -4.73 24.64 11.15
C ASN A 150 -5.64 24.00 10.08
N THR A 151 -5.78 24.62 8.94
CA THR A 151 -6.56 24.10 7.81
C THR A 151 -5.94 22.80 7.30
N ILE A 152 -4.63 22.78 7.03
CA ILE A 152 -3.97 21.58 6.50
C ILE A 152 -3.97 20.44 7.52
N ARG A 153 -3.82 20.73 8.82
CA ARG A 153 -3.91 19.73 9.90
C ARG A 153 -5.28 19.06 9.94
N THR A 154 -6.33 19.83 9.70
CA THR A 154 -7.71 19.32 9.67
C THR A 154 -7.95 18.47 8.41
N ILE A 155 -7.55 18.99 7.24
CA ILE A 155 -7.73 18.30 5.96
C ILE A 155 -6.91 17.02 5.91
N TYR A 156 -5.66 17.03 6.38
CA TYR A 156 -4.79 15.86 6.41
C TYR A 156 -5.43 14.71 7.19
N ARG A 157 -5.92 14.97 8.41
CA ARG A 157 -6.60 13.95 9.20
C ARG A 157 -7.83 13.39 8.49
N TYR A 158 -8.65 14.26 7.90
CA TYR A 158 -9.84 13.85 7.16
C TYR A 158 -9.49 12.98 5.95
N ALA A 159 -8.44 13.37 5.20
CA ALA A 159 -8.00 12.62 4.02
C ALA A 159 -7.53 11.20 4.38
N GLU A 160 -6.76 11.05 5.46
CA GLU A 160 -6.27 9.76 5.92
C GLU A 160 -7.40 8.87 6.49
N ASP A 161 -8.36 9.45 7.21
CA ASP A 161 -9.54 8.73 7.68
C ASP A 161 -10.43 8.29 6.50
N HIS A 162 -10.58 9.15 5.47
CA HIS A 162 -11.28 8.80 4.23
C HIS A 162 -10.60 7.63 3.52
N LEU A 163 -9.27 7.64 3.44
CA LEU A 163 -8.49 6.57 2.82
C LEU A 163 -8.81 5.21 3.47
N PHE A 164 -8.84 5.15 4.81
CA PHE A 164 -9.19 3.91 5.50
C PHE A 164 -10.66 3.50 5.27
N TRP A 165 -11.61 4.41 5.58
CA TRP A 165 -13.03 4.04 5.62
C TRP A 165 -13.64 3.82 4.24
N VAL A 166 -13.20 4.57 3.22
CA VAL A 166 -13.75 4.50 1.87
C VAL A 166 -12.91 3.61 0.97
N GLU A 167 -11.59 3.80 0.92
CA GLU A 167 -10.78 3.10 -0.07
C GLU A 167 -10.34 1.71 0.37
N HIS A 168 -10.25 1.45 1.68
CA HIS A 168 -9.93 0.12 2.18
C HIS A 168 -11.16 -0.63 2.69
N TRP A 169 -11.75 -0.18 3.78
CA TRP A 169 -12.85 -0.89 4.44
C TRP A 169 -14.07 -1.05 3.54
N PHE A 170 -14.60 0.05 2.97
CA PHE A 170 -15.78 0.00 2.11
C PHE A 170 -15.54 -0.86 0.87
N HIS A 171 -14.44 -0.67 0.14
CA HIS A 171 -14.17 -1.46 -1.06
C HIS A 171 -13.96 -2.94 -0.77
N THR A 172 -13.30 -3.28 0.34
CA THR A 172 -13.14 -4.68 0.77
C THR A 172 -14.50 -5.34 1.02
N ILE A 173 -15.41 -4.66 1.72
CA ILE A 173 -16.77 -5.16 1.94
C ILE A 173 -17.55 -5.21 0.63
N TRP A 174 -17.45 -4.17 -0.20
CA TRP A 174 -18.11 -4.07 -1.50
C TRP A 174 -17.74 -5.24 -2.42
N TYR A 175 -16.45 -5.53 -2.59
CA TYR A 175 -16.01 -6.65 -3.42
C TYR A 175 -16.44 -8.00 -2.85
N ARG A 176 -16.47 -8.15 -1.53
CA ARG A 176 -17.01 -9.36 -0.90
C ARG A 176 -18.51 -9.54 -1.25
N LYS A 177 -19.31 -8.47 -1.19
CA LYS A 177 -20.74 -8.52 -1.54
C LYS A 177 -20.96 -8.80 -3.01
N ILE A 178 -20.14 -8.27 -3.91
CA ILE A 178 -20.19 -8.62 -5.34
C ILE A 178 -19.84 -10.10 -5.54
N ARG A 179 -18.88 -10.65 -4.81
CA ARG A 179 -18.56 -12.09 -4.87
C ARG A 179 -19.69 -12.99 -4.37
N GLU A 180 -20.51 -12.53 -3.43
CA GLU A 180 -21.72 -13.27 -3.03
C GLU A 180 -22.70 -13.40 -4.21
N ILE A 181 -22.86 -12.35 -5.01
CA ILE A 181 -23.63 -12.41 -6.26
C ILE A 181 -22.94 -13.35 -7.27
N GLY A 182 -21.63 -13.26 -7.41
CA GLY A 182 -20.84 -14.17 -8.24
C GLY A 182 -21.05 -15.62 -7.86
N GLN A 183 -21.04 -15.95 -6.57
CA GLN A 183 -21.29 -17.30 -6.06
C GLN A 183 -22.72 -17.78 -6.41
N LEU A 184 -23.72 -16.91 -6.27
CA LEU A 184 -25.09 -17.22 -6.69
C LEU A 184 -25.15 -17.57 -8.17
N LEU A 185 -24.46 -16.80 -9.02
CA LEU A 185 -24.41 -17.04 -10.46
C LEU A 185 -23.67 -18.36 -10.81
N VAL A 186 -22.62 -18.71 -10.07
CA VAL A 186 -21.92 -20.00 -10.21
C VAL A 186 -22.83 -21.16 -9.82
N ASN A 187 -23.50 -21.05 -8.67
CA ASN A 187 -24.41 -22.09 -8.17
C ASN A 187 -25.57 -22.36 -9.10
N ASN A 188 -25.98 -21.38 -9.91
CA ASN A 188 -27.03 -21.50 -10.93
C ASN A 188 -26.47 -21.75 -12.33
N GLY A 189 -25.22 -22.11 -12.48
CA GLY A 189 -24.59 -22.48 -13.74
C GLY A 189 -24.38 -21.36 -14.75
N MET A 190 -24.55 -20.08 -14.34
CA MET A 190 -24.38 -18.91 -15.21
C MET A 190 -22.91 -18.54 -15.43
N LEU A 191 -22.04 -18.79 -14.44
CA LEU A 191 -20.61 -18.51 -14.46
C LEU A 191 -19.81 -19.75 -14.08
N ASP A 192 -18.55 -19.81 -14.45
CA ASP A 192 -17.66 -20.93 -14.12
C ASP A 192 -16.92 -20.70 -12.81
N GLN A 193 -16.63 -19.45 -12.45
CA GLN A 193 -15.94 -19.07 -11.22
C GLN A 193 -16.49 -17.76 -10.66
N VAL A 194 -16.36 -17.59 -9.34
CA VAL A 194 -16.94 -16.46 -8.60
C VAL A 194 -16.49 -15.10 -9.15
N ASP A 195 -15.19 -14.96 -9.40
CA ASP A 195 -14.61 -13.70 -9.84
C ASP A 195 -14.93 -13.36 -11.30
N ASP A 196 -15.61 -14.26 -12.04
CA ASP A 196 -16.16 -13.92 -13.35
C ASP A 196 -17.21 -12.81 -13.31
N ILE A 197 -17.82 -12.56 -12.14
CA ILE A 197 -18.73 -11.43 -11.93
C ILE A 197 -18.08 -10.09 -12.30
N PHE A 198 -16.78 -9.94 -12.06
CA PHE A 198 -16.02 -8.72 -12.37
C PHE A 198 -15.72 -8.55 -13.86
N MET A 199 -16.00 -9.55 -14.67
CA MET A 199 -15.96 -9.46 -16.13
C MET A 199 -17.19 -8.76 -16.71
N PHE A 200 -18.18 -8.41 -15.90
CA PHE A 200 -19.42 -7.75 -16.30
C PHE A 200 -19.52 -6.36 -15.71
N ASN A 201 -20.06 -5.44 -16.52
CA ASN A 201 -20.32 -4.09 -16.03
C ASN A 201 -21.66 -4.05 -15.26
N ARG A 202 -21.90 -2.94 -14.54
CA ARG A 202 -23.09 -2.77 -13.70
C ARG A 202 -24.43 -2.92 -14.42
N TYR A 203 -24.47 -2.75 -15.75
CA TYR A 203 -25.69 -2.85 -16.53
C TYR A 203 -25.96 -4.29 -17.00
N GLU A 204 -24.94 -5.14 -17.02
CA GLU A 204 -25.06 -6.54 -17.41
C GLU A 204 -25.47 -7.43 -16.22
N ILE A 205 -25.09 -7.07 -14.99
CA ILE A 205 -25.40 -7.87 -13.80
C ILE A 205 -26.90 -8.08 -13.58
N PRO A 206 -27.78 -7.07 -13.69
CA PRO A 206 -29.23 -7.29 -13.61
C PRO A 206 -29.77 -8.26 -14.67
N GLN A 207 -29.17 -8.29 -15.87
CA GLN A 207 -29.57 -9.23 -16.91
C GLN A 207 -29.20 -10.67 -16.52
N LEU A 208 -27.99 -10.92 -15.98
CA LEU A 208 -27.61 -12.24 -15.48
C LEU A 208 -28.58 -12.74 -14.38
N LEU A 209 -28.95 -11.86 -13.45
CA LEU A 209 -29.88 -12.18 -12.37
C LEU A 209 -31.30 -12.45 -12.91
N THR A 210 -31.73 -11.72 -13.93
CA THR A 210 -33.02 -11.97 -14.60
C THR A 210 -33.03 -13.34 -15.27
N GLU A 211 -31.95 -13.74 -15.93
CA GLU A 211 -31.84 -15.08 -16.55
C GLU A 211 -31.96 -16.20 -15.50
N VAL A 212 -31.31 -16.02 -14.32
CA VAL A 212 -31.43 -16.97 -13.20
C VAL A 212 -32.89 -17.06 -12.71
N SER A 213 -33.53 -15.90 -12.47
CA SER A 213 -34.91 -15.84 -12.00
C SER A 213 -35.89 -16.46 -12.99
N THR A 214 -35.68 -16.19 -14.29
CA THR A 214 -36.50 -16.76 -15.36
C THR A 214 -36.29 -18.28 -15.46
N GLY A 215 -35.05 -18.74 -15.38
CA GLY A 215 -34.73 -20.17 -15.37
C GLY A 215 -35.42 -20.90 -14.22
N TRP A 216 -35.33 -20.33 -13.02
CA TRP A 216 -36.03 -20.86 -11.86
C TRP A 216 -37.55 -20.92 -12.05
N ALA A 217 -38.16 -19.84 -12.56
CA ALA A 217 -39.61 -19.79 -12.82
C ALA A 217 -40.08 -20.80 -13.88
N LEU A 218 -39.22 -21.15 -14.83
CA LEU A 218 -39.49 -22.13 -15.88
C LEU A 218 -39.10 -23.57 -15.47
N GLY A 219 -38.54 -23.76 -14.29
CA GLY A 219 -38.12 -25.08 -13.79
C GLY A 219 -36.94 -25.68 -14.56
N VAL A 220 -36.04 -24.86 -15.10
CA VAL A 220 -34.82 -25.32 -15.78
C VAL A 220 -33.62 -25.26 -14.86
N ASP A 221 -32.77 -26.30 -14.89
CA ASP A 221 -31.60 -26.40 -14.02
C ASP A 221 -30.50 -25.38 -14.38
N ILE A 222 -30.37 -25.08 -15.68
CA ILE A 222 -29.39 -24.14 -16.20
C ILE A 222 -30.08 -23.11 -17.08
N PRO A 223 -29.88 -21.79 -16.80
CA PRO A 223 -30.47 -20.73 -17.62
C PRO A 223 -30.05 -20.80 -19.09
N MET A 224 -30.94 -20.47 -19.99
CA MET A 224 -30.76 -20.68 -21.44
C MET A 224 -29.55 -19.99 -22.05
N ARG A 225 -29.12 -18.82 -21.49
CA ARG A 225 -28.00 -18.04 -21.99
C ARG A 225 -26.69 -18.24 -21.23
N SER A 226 -26.59 -19.27 -20.39
CA SER A 226 -25.40 -19.53 -19.57
C SER A 226 -24.13 -19.68 -20.41
N SER A 227 -24.17 -20.42 -21.52
CA SER A 227 -23.02 -20.59 -22.42
C SER A 227 -22.53 -19.27 -23.02
N TYR A 228 -23.43 -18.35 -23.34
CA TYR A 228 -23.09 -17.02 -23.84
C TYR A 228 -22.32 -16.21 -22.77
N TYR A 229 -22.81 -16.18 -21.53
CA TYR A 229 -22.18 -15.41 -20.47
C TYR A 229 -20.82 -16.00 -20.04
N LYS A 230 -20.72 -17.34 -19.98
CA LYS A 230 -19.44 -18.03 -19.74
C LYS A 230 -18.39 -17.69 -20.81
N ALA A 231 -18.76 -17.79 -22.08
CA ALA A 231 -17.87 -17.44 -23.19
C ALA A 231 -17.47 -15.96 -23.16
N LYS A 232 -18.38 -15.06 -22.78
CA LYS A 232 -18.12 -13.64 -22.65
C LYS A 232 -17.15 -13.34 -21.51
N ALA A 233 -17.31 -13.98 -20.35
CA ALA A 233 -16.39 -13.86 -19.22
C ALA A 233 -14.99 -14.37 -19.60
N ALA A 234 -14.90 -15.55 -20.20
CA ALA A 234 -13.63 -16.12 -20.65
C ALA A 234 -12.89 -15.22 -21.65
N LYS A 235 -13.61 -14.66 -22.64
CA LYS A 235 -13.03 -13.69 -23.58
C LYS A 235 -12.50 -12.45 -22.88
N ARG A 236 -13.26 -11.88 -21.93
CA ARG A 236 -12.83 -10.67 -21.20
C ARG A 236 -11.64 -10.93 -20.30
N ARG A 237 -11.56 -12.10 -19.63
CA ARG A 237 -10.36 -12.52 -18.90
C ARG A 237 -9.13 -12.60 -19.80
N SER A 238 -9.27 -13.17 -21.00
CA SER A 238 -8.14 -13.26 -21.94
C SER A 238 -7.66 -11.88 -22.41
N ILE A 239 -8.58 -10.92 -22.60
CA ILE A 239 -8.24 -9.53 -22.95
C ILE A 239 -7.49 -8.88 -21.79
N LEU A 240 -7.96 -9.02 -20.54
CA LEU A 240 -7.29 -8.47 -19.38
C LEU A 240 -5.90 -9.08 -19.18
N ALA A 241 -5.77 -10.40 -19.36
CA ALA A 241 -4.47 -11.07 -19.29
C ALA A 241 -3.49 -10.61 -20.39
N ALA A 242 -3.99 -10.28 -21.57
CA ALA A 242 -3.18 -9.70 -22.64
C ALA A 242 -2.80 -8.24 -22.33
N ALA A 243 -3.76 -7.44 -21.85
CA ALA A 243 -3.53 -6.05 -21.46
C ALA A 243 -2.52 -5.93 -20.32
N GLY A 244 -2.54 -6.86 -19.35
CA GLY A 244 -1.57 -6.89 -18.25
C GLY A 244 -0.11 -7.15 -18.67
N LYS A 245 0.11 -7.58 -19.91
CA LYS A 245 1.46 -7.75 -20.49
C LYS A 245 1.92 -6.53 -21.27
N TRP A 246 1.02 -5.61 -21.54
CA TRP A 246 1.31 -4.40 -22.28
C TRP A 246 1.90 -3.33 -21.35
N ASN A 247 2.97 -2.70 -21.81
CA ASN A 247 3.58 -1.58 -21.12
C ASN A 247 3.16 -0.30 -21.86
N PRO A 248 2.14 0.43 -21.39
CA PRO A 248 1.64 1.61 -22.07
C PRO A 248 2.67 2.74 -22.04
N THR A 249 2.57 3.65 -23.02
CA THR A 249 3.34 4.90 -22.96
C THR A 249 2.92 5.72 -21.71
N PRO A 250 3.86 6.45 -21.09
CA PRO A 250 3.58 7.21 -19.86
C PRO A 250 2.47 8.25 -20.00
N ALA A 251 2.23 8.77 -21.21
CA ALA A 251 1.20 9.76 -21.50
C ALA A 251 0.47 9.47 -22.80
N LEU A 252 -0.81 9.84 -22.88
CA LEU A 252 -1.63 9.82 -24.08
C LEU A 252 -1.94 11.26 -24.53
N GLY A 253 -1.80 11.51 -25.85
CA GLY A 253 -2.05 12.83 -26.43
C GLY A 253 -0.88 13.80 -26.31
N VAL A 254 -1.15 15.09 -26.49
CA VAL A 254 -0.15 16.15 -26.37
C VAL A 254 -0.14 16.64 -24.93
N PRO A 255 0.95 16.49 -24.19
CA PRO A 255 1.03 17.00 -22.83
C PRO A 255 1.05 18.54 -22.81
N PRO A 256 0.66 19.17 -21.69
CA PRO A 256 0.77 20.62 -21.54
C PRO A 256 2.25 21.05 -21.60
N ALA A 257 2.50 22.27 -22.03
CA ALA A 257 3.85 22.83 -22.05
C ALA A 257 4.45 22.97 -20.64
N GLU A 258 3.59 23.14 -19.64
CA GLU A 258 3.95 23.25 -18.23
C GLU A 258 2.94 22.48 -17.38
N VAL A 259 3.45 21.73 -16.40
CA VAL A 259 2.64 21.07 -15.38
C VAL A 259 2.63 21.97 -14.15
N ALA A 260 1.53 22.68 -13.94
CA ALA A 260 1.35 23.64 -12.84
C ALA A 260 0.33 23.16 -11.78
N GLU A 261 -0.34 22.02 -12.01
CA GLU A 261 -1.36 21.50 -11.11
C GLU A 261 -0.70 20.88 -9.86
N PRO A 262 -0.94 21.45 -8.66
CA PRO A 262 -0.20 21.04 -7.45
C PRO A 262 -0.40 19.58 -7.06
N PHE A 263 -1.59 19.02 -7.26
CA PHE A 263 -1.87 17.61 -6.94
C PHE A 263 -1.07 16.66 -7.81
N THR A 264 -0.99 16.95 -9.10
CA THR A 264 -0.19 16.18 -10.06
C THR A 264 1.28 16.18 -9.67
N ILE A 265 1.80 17.32 -9.26
CA ILE A 265 3.21 17.45 -8.85
C ILE A 265 3.45 16.79 -7.49
N MET A 266 2.67 17.14 -6.48
CA MET A 266 2.96 16.75 -5.09
C MET A 266 2.61 15.28 -4.79
N LEU A 267 1.52 14.77 -5.37
CA LEU A 267 1.06 13.40 -5.11
C LEU A 267 1.70 12.40 -6.07
N TRP A 268 1.68 12.71 -7.36
CA TRP A 268 2.14 11.76 -8.40
C TRP A 268 3.61 11.93 -8.79
N GLY A 269 4.22 13.08 -8.46
CA GLY A 269 5.60 13.39 -8.85
C GLY A 269 5.73 13.71 -10.34
N ILE A 270 4.64 14.10 -11.02
CA ILE A 270 4.66 14.46 -12.42
C ILE A 270 4.94 15.96 -12.53
N THR A 271 6.18 16.30 -12.89
CA THR A 271 6.64 17.68 -13.11
C THR A 271 6.78 17.97 -14.59
N THR A 272 6.94 19.26 -14.94
CA THR A 272 7.26 19.68 -16.31
C THR A 272 8.52 18.98 -16.82
N ASP A 273 9.57 18.91 -16.01
CA ASP A 273 10.83 18.25 -16.38
C ASP A 273 10.62 16.75 -16.67
N LYS A 274 9.82 16.08 -15.84
CA LYS A 274 9.50 14.66 -16.04
C LYS A 274 8.74 14.43 -17.36
N VAL A 275 7.77 15.29 -17.66
CA VAL A 275 7.06 15.24 -18.95
C VAL A 275 8.01 15.47 -20.11
N GLN A 276 8.95 16.41 -20.00
CA GLN A 276 9.95 16.67 -21.02
C GLN A 276 10.92 15.50 -21.21
N GLU A 277 11.28 14.78 -20.16
CA GLU A 277 12.04 13.53 -20.23
C GLU A 277 11.29 12.47 -21.05
N TRP A 278 10.01 12.25 -20.75
CA TRP A 278 9.17 11.30 -21.49
C TRP A 278 9.06 11.66 -22.98
N LEU A 279 8.90 12.95 -23.31
CA LEU A 279 8.81 13.41 -24.69
C LEU A 279 10.12 13.26 -25.48
N LYS A 280 11.25 13.30 -24.82
CA LYS A 280 12.55 13.07 -25.46
C LYS A 280 12.79 11.59 -25.79
N GLY A 281 11.83 10.70 -25.46
CA GLY A 281 11.98 9.27 -25.65
C GLY A 281 13.08 8.68 -24.78
N VAL A 282 13.35 9.30 -23.63
CA VAL A 282 14.10 8.67 -22.54
C VAL A 282 13.13 7.65 -21.91
N ASP A 283 12.49 6.92 -22.79
CA ASP A 283 11.87 5.67 -22.49
C ASP A 283 13.00 4.70 -22.24
N ALA A 284 12.89 4.14 -21.12
CA ALA A 284 13.73 3.10 -20.64
C ALA A 284 15.09 3.60 -20.19
N ALA A 285 15.36 3.31 -18.98
CA ALA A 285 16.66 2.84 -18.65
C ALA A 285 17.28 2.26 -19.90
N GLN A 286 18.14 3.04 -20.54
CA GLN A 286 19.13 2.42 -21.39
C GLN A 286 19.68 1.29 -20.50
N GLU A 287 19.63 0.07 -20.99
CA GLU A 287 20.37 -1.07 -20.44
C GLU A 287 21.86 -0.71 -20.53
N GLY A 288 22.27 0.23 -19.75
CA GLY A 288 23.62 0.78 -19.65
C GLY A 288 23.78 1.23 -18.21
N ASP A 289 24.94 1.01 -17.70
CA ASP A 289 25.46 1.23 -16.35
C ASP A 289 25.01 2.57 -15.70
N VAL A 290 23.72 2.66 -15.35
CA VAL A 290 23.17 3.80 -14.60
C VAL A 290 23.57 3.61 -13.16
N SER A 291 24.65 4.27 -12.77
CA SER A 291 25.15 4.24 -11.38
C SER A 291 24.36 5.16 -10.47
N GLN A 292 23.58 6.11 -11.00
CA GLN A 292 22.87 7.11 -10.23
C GLN A 292 21.47 7.39 -10.77
N ILE A 293 20.46 7.42 -9.90
CA ILE A 293 19.05 7.70 -10.18
C ILE A 293 18.62 8.90 -9.36
N LYS A 294 17.75 9.76 -9.89
CA LYS A 294 17.21 10.94 -9.20
C LYS A 294 15.71 10.84 -9.01
N GLY A 295 15.22 11.34 -7.87
CA GLY A 295 13.83 11.50 -7.53
C GLY A 295 13.62 12.65 -6.55
N PHE A 296 12.46 12.69 -5.90
CA PHE A 296 12.17 13.65 -4.85
C PHE A 296 12.87 13.25 -3.54
N ALA A 297 13.49 14.21 -2.88
CA ALA A 297 14.01 14.09 -1.52
C ALA A 297 12.83 14.02 -0.53
N SER A 298 12.23 12.85 -0.37
CA SER A 298 10.93 12.71 0.27
C SER A 298 10.97 12.43 1.76
N SER A 299 12.06 11.85 2.26
CA SER A 299 12.32 11.71 3.69
C SER A 299 13.83 11.76 3.95
N ALA A 300 14.24 12.65 4.86
CA ALA A 300 15.63 12.99 5.13
C ALA A 300 16.46 11.82 5.66
N GLY A 301 17.78 11.90 5.44
CA GLY A 301 18.77 10.95 5.90
C GLY A 301 19.41 10.14 4.78
N VAL A 302 20.47 9.39 5.13
CA VAL A 302 21.21 8.54 4.20
C VAL A 302 21.25 7.12 4.74
N ALA A 303 20.97 6.14 3.89
CA ALA A 303 21.10 4.74 4.24
C ALA A 303 21.70 3.94 3.08
N GLU A 304 22.39 2.85 3.44
CA GLU A 304 23.00 1.93 2.50
C GLU A 304 22.62 0.49 2.87
N GLY A 305 22.29 -0.32 1.86
CA GLY A 305 21.93 -1.71 2.06
C GLY A 305 21.58 -2.44 0.77
N PRO A 306 21.36 -3.77 0.87
CA PRO A 306 20.93 -4.57 -0.25
C PRO A 306 19.52 -4.17 -0.67
N ALA A 307 19.32 -4.00 -1.97
CA ALA A 307 18.02 -3.69 -2.54
C ALA A 307 17.13 -4.93 -2.63
N ARG A 308 15.85 -4.76 -2.31
CA ARG A 308 14.78 -5.70 -2.61
C ARG A 308 13.78 -5.05 -3.55
N VAL A 309 13.73 -5.53 -4.79
CA VAL A 309 12.80 -5.01 -5.80
C VAL A 309 11.50 -5.80 -5.72
N LEU A 310 10.43 -5.14 -5.30
CA LEU A 310 9.09 -5.72 -5.15
C LEU A 310 8.10 -5.00 -6.08
N LYS A 311 7.47 -5.75 -6.97
CA LYS A 311 6.47 -5.19 -7.90
C LYS A 311 5.04 -5.31 -7.39
N LEU A 312 4.77 -6.28 -6.54
CA LEU A 312 3.45 -6.58 -6.01
C LEU A 312 3.51 -6.78 -4.50
N LEU A 313 2.44 -6.40 -3.78
CA LEU A 313 2.36 -6.58 -2.34
C LEU A 313 2.49 -8.05 -1.89
N LYS A 314 2.01 -9.00 -2.68
CA LYS A 314 2.14 -10.43 -2.35
C LYS A 314 3.60 -10.87 -2.15
N ASP A 315 4.52 -10.14 -2.78
CA ASP A 315 5.96 -10.43 -2.70
C ASP A 315 6.62 -9.79 -1.45
N ILE A 316 5.82 -9.11 -0.61
CA ILE A 316 6.30 -8.40 0.58
C ILE A 316 6.92 -9.34 1.62
N LEU A 317 6.52 -10.60 1.60
CA LEU A 317 7.05 -11.65 2.46
C LEU A 317 8.52 -12.00 2.15
N ASP A 318 9.00 -11.62 0.96
CA ASP A 318 10.39 -11.82 0.55
C ASP A 318 11.34 -10.74 1.12
N LEU A 319 10.80 -9.64 1.64
CA LEU A 319 11.58 -8.53 2.19
C LEU A 319 12.21 -8.90 3.53
N GLN A 320 13.52 -8.72 3.63
CA GLN A 320 14.27 -9.04 4.83
C GLN A 320 14.60 -7.76 5.64
N PRO A 321 14.73 -7.89 6.98
CA PRO A 321 15.17 -6.77 7.81
C PRO A 321 16.51 -6.19 7.34
N GLY A 322 16.58 -4.87 7.26
CA GLY A 322 17.80 -4.16 6.86
C GLY A 322 18.01 -4.01 5.35
N GLU A 323 17.05 -4.46 4.53
CA GLU A 323 17.05 -4.20 3.09
C GLU A 323 16.53 -2.81 2.74
N VAL A 324 16.82 -2.35 1.54
CA VAL A 324 16.25 -1.16 0.91
C VAL A 324 15.10 -1.61 0.01
N LEU A 325 13.89 -1.13 0.32
CA LEU A 325 12.71 -1.41 -0.49
C LEU A 325 12.74 -0.59 -1.78
N VAL A 326 12.67 -1.27 -2.92
CA VAL A 326 12.52 -0.65 -4.25
C VAL A 326 11.23 -1.15 -4.88
N CYS A 327 10.27 -0.26 -5.16
CA CYS A 327 8.96 -0.66 -5.67
C CYS A 327 8.34 0.41 -6.59
N PRO A 328 7.32 0.07 -7.39
CA PRO A 328 6.64 1.07 -8.22
C PRO A 328 5.98 2.18 -7.39
N SER A 329 5.29 1.80 -6.33
CA SER A 329 4.65 2.67 -5.33
C SER A 329 4.29 1.85 -4.10
N THR A 330 4.02 2.52 -2.98
CA THR A 330 3.50 1.87 -1.77
C THR A 330 2.06 2.30 -1.50
N ASN A 331 1.38 1.53 -0.68
CA ASN A 331 0.04 1.82 -0.18
C ASN A 331 -0.06 1.46 1.32
N PRO A 332 -1.15 1.81 2.01
CA PRO A 332 -1.24 1.62 3.46
C PRO A 332 -1.03 0.20 3.97
N SER A 333 -1.32 -0.82 3.18
CA SER A 333 -1.08 -2.21 3.60
C SER A 333 0.41 -2.57 3.73
N TRP A 334 1.31 -1.73 3.22
CA TRP A 334 2.76 -1.87 3.38
C TRP A 334 3.28 -1.26 4.69
N ALA A 335 2.45 -0.49 5.42
CA ALA A 335 2.91 0.27 6.58
C ALA A 335 3.75 -0.55 7.59
N PRO A 336 3.38 -1.79 7.98
CA PRO A 336 4.17 -2.55 8.95
C PRO A 336 5.61 -2.91 8.50
N VAL A 337 5.88 -2.89 7.19
CA VAL A 337 7.21 -3.21 6.64
C VAL A 337 8.23 -2.14 6.94
N PHE A 338 7.78 -0.88 7.01
CA PHE A 338 8.65 0.26 7.22
C PHE A 338 9.40 0.22 8.56
N THR A 339 8.96 -0.59 9.50
CA THR A 339 9.69 -0.80 10.77
C THR A 339 10.98 -1.60 10.61
N ASN A 340 11.17 -2.32 9.50
CA ASN A 340 12.24 -3.29 9.32
C ASN A 340 13.23 -2.92 8.20
N ILE A 341 12.92 -1.94 7.36
CA ILE A 341 13.74 -1.54 6.22
C ILE A 341 14.67 -0.37 6.54
N LYS A 342 15.74 -0.24 5.77
CA LYS A 342 16.71 0.87 5.93
C LYS A 342 16.33 2.12 5.13
N ALA A 343 15.73 1.95 3.96
CA ALA A 343 15.32 3.05 3.09
C ALA A 343 14.24 2.58 2.12
N THR A 344 13.60 3.54 1.43
CA THR A 344 12.62 3.27 0.38
C THR A 344 12.91 4.06 -0.88
N VAL A 345 12.79 3.42 -2.03
CA VAL A 345 12.88 4.04 -3.35
C VAL A 345 11.63 3.66 -4.15
N THR A 346 10.93 4.66 -4.71
CA THR A 346 9.75 4.39 -5.55
C THR A 346 9.83 5.05 -6.91
N ASP A 347 9.23 4.38 -7.92
CA ASP A 347 9.14 4.94 -9.26
C ASP A 347 8.12 6.07 -9.34
N ILE A 348 6.97 5.90 -8.67
CA ILE A 348 5.86 6.85 -8.67
C ILE A 348 5.71 7.44 -7.27
N GLY A 349 5.41 8.72 -7.21
CA GLY A 349 5.08 9.43 -5.99
C GLY A 349 5.86 10.73 -5.83
N GLY A 350 5.17 11.74 -5.36
CA GLY A 350 5.74 13.02 -4.95
C GLY A 350 5.89 13.09 -3.42
N LEU A 351 6.03 14.31 -2.91
CA LEU A 351 6.28 14.58 -1.50
C LEU A 351 5.13 14.24 -0.55
N THR A 352 3.92 14.13 -1.07
CA THR A 352 2.72 13.75 -0.32
C THR A 352 2.23 12.33 -0.65
N SER A 353 3.05 11.54 -1.37
CA SER A 353 2.75 10.14 -1.61
C SER A 353 2.80 9.32 -0.32
N HIS A 354 2.12 8.16 -0.29
CA HIS A 354 2.12 7.27 0.88
C HIS A 354 3.54 6.91 1.34
N ALA A 355 4.43 6.52 0.42
CA ALA A 355 5.83 6.23 0.75
C ALA A 355 6.52 7.40 1.46
N ALA A 356 6.36 8.61 0.92
CA ALA A 356 6.95 9.82 1.49
C ALA A 356 6.43 10.12 2.89
N ILE A 357 5.11 10.00 3.11
CA ILE A 357 4.47 10.24 4.40
C ILE A 357 4.97 9.23 5.43
N VAL A 358 4.87 7.94 5.12
CA VAL A 358 5.22 6.87 6.07
C VAL A 358 6.73 6.89 6.38
N CYS A 359 7.60 7.09 5.39
CA CYS A 359 9.04 7.19 5.63
C CYS A 359 9.39 8.33 6.57
N ARG A 360 8.74 9.49 6.46
CA ARG A 360 8.92 10.60 7.41
C ARG A 360 8.46 10.26 8.81
N GLU A 361 7.35 9.53 8.94
CA GLU A 361 6.83 9.10 10.25
C GLU A 361 7.72 8.08 10.93
N TYR A 362 8.39 7.20 10.17
CA TYR A 362 9.32 6.21 10.72
C TYR A 362 10.78 6.71 10.77
N GLY A 363 11.07 7.91 10.26
CA GLY A 363 12.43 8.43 10.18
C GLY A 363 13.34 7.65 9.22
N ILE A 364 12.78 7.09 8.15
CA ILE A 364 13.47 6.26 7.16
C ILE A 364 13.81 7.11 5.94
N PRO A 365 15.07 7.13 5.46
CA PRO A 365 15.43 7.82 4.22
C PRO A 365 14.60 7.34 3.03
N SER A 366 14.13 8.28 2.20
CA SER A 366 13.30 7.92 1.05
C SER A 366 13.51 8.84 -0.14
N VAL A 367 13.57 8.23 -1.33
CA VAL A 367 13.56 8.89 -2.62
C VAL A 367 12.37 8.38 -3.43
N THR A 368 11.46 9.27 -3.81
CA THR A 368 10.24 8.91 -4.55
C THR A 368 10.21 9.54 -5.94
N GLY A 369 9.36 9.02 -6.84
CA GLY A 369 9.19 9.60 -8.17
C GLY A 369 10.40 9.43 -9.10
N THR A 370 11.18 8.37 -8.93
CA THR A 370 12.36 8.11 -9.76
C THR A 370 12.01 7.77 -11.22
N GLY A 371 10.85 7.16 -11.43
CA GLY A 371 10.35 6.73 -12.76
C GLY A 371 10.98 5.45 -13.29
N VAL A 372 12.14 5.06 -12.79
CA VAL A 372 12.97 3.99 -13.41
C VAL A 372 13.63 3.03 -12.40
N ALA A 373 13.52 3.28 -11.09
CA ALA A 373 14.27 2.52 -10.09
C ALA A 373 14.03 1.01 -10.18
N THR A 374 12.76 0.59 -10.34
CA THR A 374 12.42 -0.85 -10.45
C THR A 374 12.91 -1.53 -11.73
N SER A 375 13.32 -0.76 -12.73
CA SER A 375 13.89 -1.28 -13.99
C SER A 375 15.42 -1.30 -13.97
N VAL A 376 16.03 -0.37 -13.24
CA VAL A 376 17.49 -0.17 -13.17
C VAL A 376 18.13 -0.96 -12.03
N ILE A 377 17.48 -0.96 -10.85
CA ILE A 377 17.97 -1.66 -9.65
C ILE A 377 17.46 -3.10 -9.67
N LYS A 378 18.34 -4.03 -9.32
CA LYS A 378 18.00 -5.45 -9.18
C LYS A 378 18.04 -5.85 -7.71
N THR A 379 17.25 -6.86 -7.36
CA THR A 379 17.31 -7.47 -6.02
C THR A 379 18.72 -7.97 -5.77
N GLY A 380 19.30 -7.59 -4.63
CA GLY A 380 20.65 -7.93 -4.21
C GLY A 380 21.69 -6.86 -4.53
N ASP A 381 21.41 -5.86 -5.40
CA ASP A 381 22.31 -4.72 -5.60
C ASP A 381 22.50 -3.97 -4.27
N ILE A 382 23.71 -3.52 -3.97
CA ILE A 382 23.96 -2.61 -2.83
C ILE A 382 23.69 -1.20 -3.31
N VAL A 383 22.73 -0.53 -2.66
CA VAL A 383 22.32 0.83 -3.01
C VAL A 383 22.49 1.77 -1.84
N ARG A 384 22.85 3.01 -2.14
CA ARG A 384 22.86 4.14 -1.21
C ARG A 384 21.70 5.07 -1.57
N VAL A 385 20.85 5.33 -0.60
CA VAL A 385 19.70 6.22 -0.73
C VAL A 385 19.97 7.49 0.08
N ASP A 386 20.05 8.61 -0.62
CA ASP A 386 20.20 9.94 -0.02
C ASP A 386 18.87 10.69 -0.10
N GLY A 387 18.11 10.61 1.00
CA GLY A 387 16.82 11.27 1.14
C GLY A 387 16.90 12.78 1.38
N ASP A 388 18.10 13.35 1.58
CA ASP A 388 18.30 14.80 1.69
C ASP A 388 18.46 15.45 0.31
N THR A 389 19.07 14.74 -0.65
CA THR A 389 19.35 15.23 -2.00
C THR A 389 18.45 14.62 -3.07
N GLY A 390 17.72 13.56 -2.77
CA GLY A 390 16.88 12.83 -3.73
C GLY A 390 17.67 11.97 -4.71
N VAL A 391 18.86 11.51 -4.32
CA VAL A 391 19.74 10.70 -5.14
C VAL A 391 19.81 9.27 -4.64
N VAL A 392 19.77 8.31 -5.57
CA VAL A 392 20.01 6.89 -5.30
C VAL A 392 21.20 6.44 -6.13
N GLU A 393 22.20 5.85 -5.50
CA GLU A 393 23.41 5.34 -6.13
C GLU A 393 23.46 3.81 -6.03
N VAL A 394 23.79 3.14 -7.11
CA VAL A 394 24.11 1.72 -7.09
C VAL A 394 25.60 1.58 -6.83
N ILE A 395 25.95 1.14 -5.63
CA ILE A 395 27.33 1.00 -5.16
C ILE A 395 27.97 -0.29 -5.68
N GLU A 396 27.19 -1.37 -5.67
CA GLU A 396 27.64 -2.70 -6.12
C GLU A 396 26.48 -3.43 -6.79
N ARG A 397 26.74 -4.06 -7.92
CA ARG A 397 25.76 -4.91 -8.63
C ARG A 397 25.75 -6.31 -8.07
N ALA A 398 24.56 -6.85 -7.88
CA ALA A 398 24.40 -8.29 -7.62
C ALA A 398 24.95 -9.06 -8.82
N GLY A 399 25.84 -10.01 -8.58
CA GLY A 399 26.53 -10.79 -9.60
C GLY A 399 25.59 -11.73 -10.38
#